data_897304713a46f5342b06664030095183
#
_entry.id   897304713a46f5342b06664030095183
#
_cell.length_a   1.000
_cell.length_b   1.000
_cell.length_c   1.000
_cell.angle_alpha   90.00
_cell.angle_beta   90.00
_cell.angle_gamma   90.00
#
_symmetry.space_group_name_H-M   'P 1'
#
loop_
_entity.id
_entity.type
_entity.pdbx_description
1 polymer ?
#
loop_
_entity_poly.entity_id
_entity_poly.type
_entity_poly.pdbx_seq_one_letter_code
_entity_poly.pdbx_strand_id
1 'polypeptide(L)'
;GNPKGVVYSHRSTFLHTMATMMVDGLGASERDTILPVVPMFHANAWGLAHAAVAAGANLIMPGPDLSGKAVADLIVEERATVAAGVPTIWMGVLPELKGRDTSSLRAIPCGGSAVPRALSEAYRQQTGLPILQAWGMTETSPLAAVCHLDGDQLLLDVDAQADLRTQVGRIMFGVECRVVEPGTTTSVAWDGESSGELQCRGNWIAATYYDDERAGESFTADGWLRTGDVAAVDARGRIRLLDRTKDLIKSGGEWISSVEIENELMAHPKIREAAVIGVSHPKWSERPLACVVLEKDATMTPAEVLDYLAPTLAKWQLPDDVVFIDEVPKTSVGKFSKKTLRDRFADYQLPTV
;
A
#
# COMPACT_ATOMS: atom_id res chain seq x y z
N GLY A 1 -5.40 -13.37 12.11
CA GLY A 1 -6.75 -13.76 12.46
C GLY A 1 -7.18 -14.99 11.68
N ASN A 2 -8.32 -15.59 12.01
CA ASN A 2 -8.85 -16.69 11.22
C ASN A 2 -9.19 -16.22 9.80
N PRO A 3 -8.93 -17.04 8.76
CA PRO A 3 -9.30 -16.71 7.39
C PRO A 3 -10.82 -16.46 7.28
N LYS A 4 -11.21 -15.49 6.44
CA LYS A 4 -12.61 -15.18 6.15
C LYS A 4 -12.88 -15.41 4.67
N GLY A 5 -14.01 -16.03 4.34
CA GLY A 5 -14.42 -16.26 2.96
C GLY A 5 -15.08 -15.02 2.36
N VAL A 6 -14.57 -14.53 1.24
CA VAL A 6 -15.20 -13.46 0.46
C VAL A 6 -15.73 -14.06 -0.84
N VAL A 7 -17.04 -13.96 -1.07
CA VAL A 7 -17.68 -14.51 -2.26
C VAL A 7 -17.87 -13.42 -3.31
N TYR A 8 -17.28 -13.63 -4.47
CA TYR A 8 -17.50 -12.79 -5.65
C TYR A 8 -18.65 -13.34 -6.50
N SER A 9 -19.56 -12.49 -6.91
CA SER A 9 -20.53 -12.84 -7.93
C SER A 9 -19.95 -12.64 -9.34
N HIS A 10 -20.48 -13.33 -10.33
CA HIS A 10 -20.14 -13.03 -11.73
C HIS A 10 -20.36 -11.55 -12.06
N ARG A 11 -21.40 -10.93 -11.51
CA ARG A 11 -21.67 -9.49 -11.67
C ARG A 11 -20.55 -8.64 -11.09
N SER A 12 -20.13 -8.88 -9.83
CA SER A 12 -19.07 -8.10 -9.19
C SER A 12 -17.74 -8.23 -9.94
N THR A 13 -17.38 -9.45 -10.35
CA THR A 13 -16.18 -9.70 -11.15
C THR A 13 -16.24 -8.99 -12.50
N PHE A 14 -17.37 -9.03 -13.19
CA PHE A 14 -17.56 -8.37 -14.49
C PHE A 14 -17.45 -6.84 -14.35
N LEU A 15 -18.14 -6.24 -13.37
CA LEU A 15 -18.11 -4.79 -13.17
C LEU A 15 -16.73 -4.30 -12.71
N HIS A 16 -16.05 -5.04 -11.84
CA HIS A 16 -14.66 -4.76 -11.48
C HIS A 16 -13.72 -4.84 -12.69
N THR A 17 -13.89 -5.84 -13.54
CA THR A 17 -13.13 -5.99 -14.79
C THR A 17 -13.30 -4.78 -15.70
N MET A 18 -14.55 -4.33 -15.91
CA MET A 18 -14.83 -3.12 -16.69
C MET A 18 -14.13 -1.89 -16.08
N ALA A 19 -14.22 -1.72 -14.76
CA ALA A 19 -13.59 -0.61 -14.07
C ALA A 19 -12.06 -0.65 -14.18
N THR A 20 -11.45 -1.83 -14.13
CA THR A 20 -10.00 -2.02 -14.35
C THR A 20 -9.57 -1.63 -15.77
N MET A 21 -10.43 -1.86 -16.77
CA MET A 21 -10.19 -1.48 -18.17
C MET A 21 -10.40 0.02 -18.44
N MET A 22 -11.07 0.77 -17.57
CA MET A 22 -11.22 2.23 -17.71
C MET A 22 -9.86 2.93 -17.64
N VAL A 23 -9.75 4.08 -18.32
CA VAL A 23 -8.52 4.90 -18.34
C VAL A 23 -8.11 5.32 -16.92
N ASP A 24 -9.08 5.71 -16.09
CA ASP A 24 -8.86 6.08 -14.68
C ASP A 24 -8.70 4.86 -13.75
N GLY A 25 -8.78 3.63 -14.29
CA GLY A 25 -8.36 2.40 -13.64
C GLY A 25 -6.93 2.06 -14.02
N LEU A 26 -6.71 0.88 -14.65
CA LEU A 26 -5.40 0.49 -15.18
C LEU A 26 -5.32 0.62 -16.70
N GLY A 27 -6.41 0.96 -17.37
CA GLY A 27 -6.50 1.20 -18.80
C GLY A 27 -6.16 -0.05 -19.64
N ALA A 28 -6.49 -1.25 -19.17
CA ALA A 28 -6.14 -2.48 -19.87
C ALA A 28 -6.82 -2.55 -21.25
N SER A 29 -6.05 -2.86 -22.28
CA SER A 29 -6.49 -2.93 -23.67
C SER A 29 -5.84 -4.11 -24.42
N GLU A 30 -6.33 -4.44 -25.62
CA GLU A 30 -5.77 -5.49 -26.49
C GLU A 30 -4.30 -5.26 -26.88
N ARG A 31 -3.80 -4.02 -26.76
CA ARG A 31 -2.41 -3.64 -27.05
C ARG A 31 -1.46 -3.95 -25.91
N ASP A 32 -1.97 -4.42 -24.78
CA ASP A 32 -1.17 -4.64 -23.60
C ASP A 32 -0.60 -6.06 -23.53
N THR A 33 0.59 -6.13 -22.94
CA THR A 33 1.22 -7.33 -22.43
C THR A 33 1.34 -7.15 -20.92
N ILE A 34 0.49 -7.83 -20.16
CA ILE A 34 0.30 -7.64 -18.71
C ILE A 34 1.09 -8.70 -17.95
N LEU A 35 1.98 -8.26 -17.06
CA LEU A 35 2.73 -9.10 -16.13
C LEU A 35 2.18 -8.95 -14.71
N PRO A 36 1.30 -9.84 -14.23
CA PRO A 36 0.88 -9.85 -12.84
C PRO A 36 1.93 -10.59 -12.00
N VAL A 37 2.81 -9.86 -11.33
CA VAL A 37 3.74 -10.45 -10.35
C VAL A 37 3.00 -10.83 -9.07
N VAL A 38 1.77 -10.35 -8.92
CA VAL A 38 0.85 -10.74 -7.85
C VAL A 38 0.33 -12.16 -8.09
N PRO A 39 0.38 -13.06 -7.08
CA PRO A 39 -0.09 -14.44 -7.24
C PRO A 39 -1.56 -14.54 -7.63
N MET A 40 -1.90 -15.52 -8.49
CA MET A 40 -3.29 -15.78 -8.91
C MET A 40 -4.24 -16.08 -7.76
N PHE A 41 -3.76 -16.68 -6.67
CA PHE A 41 -4.56 -16.95 -5.47
C PHE A 41 -4.87 -15.69 -4.64
N HIS A 42 -4.17 -14.56 -4.90
CA HIS A 42 -4.40 -13.30 -4.19
C HIS A 42 -5.37 -12.42 -4.98
N ALA A 43 -6.66 -12.57 -4.67
CA ALA A 43 -7.77 -11.85 -5.32
C ALA A 43 -7.68 -11.90 -6.87
N ASN A 44 -7.34 -13.09 -7.40
CA ASN A 44 -7.18 -13.37 -8.83
C ASN A 44 -6.17 -12.47 -9.52
N ALA A 45 -4.96 -12.36 -8.93
CA ALA A 45 -3.91 -11.43 -9.39
C ALA A 45 -4.44 -9.99 -9.53
N TRP A 46 -5.18 -9.52 -8.54
CA TRP A 46 -5.86 -8.22 -8.51
C TRP A 46 -6.88 -8.01 -9.65
N GLY A 47 -7.49 -9.10 -10.13
CA GLY A 47 -8.42 -9.06 -11.25
C GLY A 47 -7.78 -8.89 -12.62
N LEU A 48 -6.45 -8.78 -12.70
CA LEU A 48 -5.71 -8.58 -13.96
C LEU A 48 -5.90 -9.75 -14.93
N ALA A 49 -6.05 -10.98 -14.44
CA ALA A 49 -6.36 -12.13 -15.29
C ALA A 49 -7.69 -11.96 -16.03
N HIS A 50 -8.72 -11.47 -15.33
CA HIS A 50 -10.03 -11.19 -15.95
C HIS A 50 -9.95 -10.00 -16.91
N ALA A 51 -9.24 -8.93 -16.52
CA ALA A 51 -9.07 -7.74 -17.36
C ALA A 51 -8.28 -8.05 -18.65
N ALA A 52 -7.23 -8.87 -18.57
CA ALA A 52 -6.45 -9.29 -19.73
C ALA A 52 -7.33 -10.07 -20.73
N VAL A 53 -8.09 -11.06 -20.25
CA VAL A 53 -8.99 -11.84 -21.11
C VAL A 53 -10.09 -10.96 -21.72
N ALA A 54 -10.72 -10.10 -20.91
CA ALA A 54 -11.79 -9.23 -21.39
C ALA A 54 -11.30 -8.19 -22.42
N ALA A 55 -10.08 -7.70 -22.24
CA ALA A 55 -9.46 -6.73 -23.16
C ALA A 55 -8.85 -7.37 -24.42
N GLY A 56 -8.64 -8.71 -24.44
CA GLY A 56 -7.84 -9.37 -25.47
C GLY A 56 -6.35 -9.11 -25.35
N ALA A 57 -5.87 -8.72 -24.17
CA ALA A 57 -4.46 -8.46 -23.89
C ALA A 57 -3.66 -9.76 -23.75
N ASN A 58 -2.34 -9.68 -23.98
CA ASN A 58 -1.43 -10.77 -23.64
C ASN A 58 -1.22 -10.82 -22.11
N LEU A 59 -1.07 -12.02 -21.58
CA LEU A 59 -0.82 -12.27 -20.17
C LEU A 59 0.49 -13.04 -19.99
N ILE A 60 1.46 -12.45 -19.33
CA ILE A 60 2.72 -13.09 -18.95
C ILE A 60 2.50 -13.83 -17.64
N MET A 61 2.78 -15.12 -17.60
CA MET A 61 2.72 -15.93 -16.39
C MET A 61 4.12 -16.04 -15.78
N PRO A 62 4.42 -15.36 -14.65
CA PRO A 62 5.80 -15.21 -14.15
C PRO A 62 6.42 -16.53 -13.63
N GLY A 63 5.62 -17.56 -13.40
CA GLY A 63 6.11 -18.80 -12.81
C GLY A 63 6.42 -18.65 -11.30
N PRO A 64 7.21 -19.57 -10.73
CA PRO A 64 7.50 -19.58 -9.30
C PRO A 64 8.63 -18.65 -8.88
N ASP A 65 9.54 -18.28 -9.80
CA ASP A 65 10.66 -17.39 -9.50
C ASP A 65 10.23 -15.93 -9.67
N LEU A 66 10.05 -15.24 -8.52
CA LEU A 66 9.71 -13.83 -8.45
C LEU A 66 10.89 -12.98 -7.94
N SER A 67 12.12 -13.48 -8.12
CA SER A 67 13.33 -12.68 -7.83
C SER A 67 13.37 -11.42 -8.70
N GLY A 68 14.04 -10.37 -8.20
CA GLY A 68 14.16 -9.11 -8.93
C GLY A 68 14.69 -9.32 -10.35
N LYS A 69 15.71 -10.20 -10.51
CA LYS A 69 16.28 -10.52 -11.81
C LYS A 69 15.28 -11.22 -12.74
N ALA A 70 14.58 -12.25 -12.25
CA ALA A 70 13.62 -13.00 -13.09
C ALA A 70 12.47 -12.10 -13.56
N VAL A 71 11.96 -11.26 -12.69
CA VAL A 71 10.89 -10.30 -13.04
C VAL A 71 11.40 -9.23 -14.01
N ALA A 72 12.62 -8.72 -13.82
CA ALA A 72 13.24 -7.76 -14.74
C ALA A 72 13.47 -8.38 -16.13
N ASP A 73 13.89 -9.65 -16.19
CA ASP A 73 14.06 -10.38 -17.45
C ASP A 73 12.71 -10.47 -18.19
N LEU A 74 11.63 -10.87 -17.52
CA LEU A 74 10.29 -10.94 -18.12
C LEU A 74 9.79 -9.57 -18.61
N ILE A 75 10.03 -8.49 -17.85
CA ILE A 75 9.65 -7.14 -18.27
C ILE A 75 10.27 -6.79 -19.61
N VAL A 76 11.57 -7.08 -19.77
CA VAL A 76 12.36 -6.68 -20.95
C VAL A 76 12.14 -7.64 -22.12
N GLU A 77 12.25 -8.95 -21.89
CA GLU A 77 12.21 -9.96 -22.94
C GLU A 77 10.81 -10.12 -23.55
N GLU A 78 9.77 -10.11 -22.70
CA GLU A 78 8.37 -10.21 -23.12
C GLU A 78 7.74 -8.84 -23.45
N ARG A 79 8.52 -7.75 -23.32
CA ARG A 79 8.07 -6.37 -23.58
C ARG A 79 6.79 -6.02 -22.82
N ALA A 80 6.77 -6.29 -21.52
CA ALA A 80 5.62 -6.00 -20.69
C ALA A 80 5.24 -4.51 -20.77
N THR A 81 3.94 -4.23 -20.92
CA THR A 81 3.41 -2.85 -20.93
C THR A 81 2.86 -2.44 -19.57
N VAL A 82 2.33 -3.40 -18.84
CA VAL A 82 1.82 -3.24 -17.47
C VAL A 82 2.42 -4.33 -16.60
N ALA A 83 3.12 -3.94 -15.52
CA ALA A 83 3.68 -4.88 -14.57
C ALA A 83 3.20 -4.55 -13.15
N ALA A 84 2.43 -5.44 -12.53
CA ALA A 84 1.77 -5.19 -11.26
C ALA A 84 2.34 -6.04 -10.13
N GLY A 85 2.66 -5.40 -9.00
CA GLY A 85 3.26 -6.08 -7.86
C GLY A 85 3.20 -5.28 -6.56
N VAL A 86 3.76 -5.83 -5.49
CA VAL A 86 3.88 -5.18 -4.19
C VAL A 86 5.21 -4.43 -4.06
N PRO A 87 5.36 -3.45 -3.14
CA PRO A 87 6.57 -2.64 -3.03
C PRO A 87 7.85 -3.46 -2.86
N THR A 88 7.82 -4.54 -2.09
CA THR A 88 8.99 -5.40 -1.84
C THR A 88 9.52 -6.08 -3.12
N ILE A 89 8.64 -6.43 -4.04
CA ILE A 89 9.04 -6.92 -5.37
C ILE A 89 9.75 -5.80 -6.14
N TRP A 90 9.15 -4.61 -6.17
CA TRP A 90 9.70 -3.48 -6.92
C TRP A 90 11.03 -2.98 -6.38
N MET A 91 11.27 -3.09 -5.06
CA MET A 91 12.59 -2.84 -4.46
C MET A 91 13.66 -3.79 -5.04
N GLY A 92 13.32 -5.08 -5.21
CA GLY A 92 14.24 -6.07 -5.77
C GLY A 92 14.42 -5.95 -7.28
N VAL A 93 13.41 -5.49 -8.02
CA VAL A 93 13.44 -5.35 -9.48
C VAL A 93 14.22 -4.11 -9.93
N LEU A 94 14.10 -3.00 -9.20
CA LEU A 94 14.68 -1.71 -9.60
C LEU A 94 16.17 -1.78 -9.97
N PRO A 95 17.07 -2.36 -9.14
CA PRO A 95 18.50 -2.44 -9.51
C PRO A 95 18.75 -3.30 -10.75
N GLU A 96 17.90 -4.30 -10.99
CA GLU A 96 18.02 -5.21 -12.13
C GLU A 96 17.57 -4.60 -13.47
N LEU A 97 16.82 -3.50 -13.44
CA LEU A 97 16.42 -2.76 -14.64
C LEU A 97 17.47 -1.75 -15.12
N LYS A 98 18.56 -1.53 -14.36
CA LYS A 98 19.55 -0.52 -14.69
C LYS A 98 20.21 -0.79 -16.06
N GLY A 99 20.09 0.18 -16.97
CA GLY A 99 20.67 0.11 -18.32
C GLY A 99 19.93 -0.82 -19.29
N ARG A 100 18.74 -1.33 -18.91
CA ARG A 100 17.91 -2.19 -19.76
C ARG A 100 16.81 -1.38 -20.45
N ASP A 101 16.31 -1.88 -21.57
CA ASP A 101 15.20 -1.26 -22.31
C ASP A 101 13.87 -1.53 -21.61
N THR A 102 13.32 -0.51 -20.99
CA THR A 102 12.00 -0.52 -20.34
C THR A 102 10.96 0.30 -21.10
N SER A 103 11.23 0.68 -22.33
CA SER A 103 10.39 1.58 -23.14
C SER A 103 9.01 1.00 -23.47
N SER A 104 8.82 -0.31 -23.32
CA SER A 104 7.50 -0.95 -23.45
C SER A 104 6.58 -0.66 -22.28
N LEU A 105 7.13 -0.44 -21.05
CA LEU A 105 6.32 -0.16 -19.88
C LEU A 105 5.55 1.15 -20.03
N ARG A 106 4.27 1.13 -19.69
CA ARG A 106 3.41 2.32 -19.58
C ARG A 106 2.82 2.52 -18.19
N ALA A 107 2.78 1.47 -17.37
CA ALA A 107 2.28 1.53 -16.00
C ALA A 107 2.91 0.45 -15.11
N ILE A 108 3.18 0.83 -13.85
CA ILE A 108 3.68 -0.05 -12.79
C ILE A 108 2.70 0.02 -11.62
N PRO A 109 1.53 -0.65 -11.70
CA PRO A 109 0.58 -0.69 -10.59
C PRO A 109 1.21 -1.35 -9.36
N CYS A 110 1.10 -0.68 -8.23
CA CYS A 110 1.63 -1.17 -6.97
C CYS A 110 0.64 -0.94 -5.83
N GLY A 111 0.45 -1.95 -5.01
CA GLY A 111 -0.49 -1.88 -3.91
C GLY A 111 -0.23 -2.93 -2.84
N GLY A 112 -1.19 -3.08 -1.93
CA GLY A 112 -1.10 -4.05 -0.86
C GLY A 112 -0.37 -3.55 0.38
N SER A 113 0.48 -2.53 0.25
CA SER A 113 1.04 -1.70 1.31
C SER A 113 1.38 -0.32 0.74
N ALA A 114 1.71 0.65 1.60
CA ALA A 114 2.14 1.97 1.16
C ALA A 114 3.40 1.85 0.28
N VAL A 115 3.44 2.67 -0.78
CA VAL A 115 4.60 2.76 -1.67
C VAL A 115 5.50 3.89 -1.17
N PRO A 116 6.75 3.61 -0.79
CA PRO A 116 7.68 4.66 -0.39
C PRO A 116 7.87 5.69 -1.51
N ARG A 117 7.83 6.99 -1.15
CA ARG A 117 8.10 8.09 -2.09
C ARG A 117 9.42 7.89 -2.83
N ALA A 118 10.47 7.53 -2.08
CA ALA A 118 11.79 7.29 -2.63
C ALA A 118 11.80 6.18 -3.70
N LEU A 119 11.05 5.09 -3.49
CA LEU A 119 10.94 4.00 -4.47
C LEU A 119 10.26 4.47 -5.76
N SER A 120 9.14 5.21 -5.65
CA SER A 120 8.44 5.74 -6.83
C SER A 120 9.31 6.71 -7.64
N GLU A 121 10.05 7.59 -6.95
CA GLU A 121 10.96 8.53 -7.61
C GLU A 121 12.18 7.84 -8.24
N ALA A 122 12.72 6.79 -7.64
CA ALA A 122 13.79 6.00 -8.24
C ALA A 122 13.33 5.31 -9.53
N TYR A 123 12.10 4.77 -9.57
CA TYR A 123 11.49 4.25 -10.80
C TYR A 123 11.32 5.34 -11.85
N ARG A 124 10.78 6.49 -11.48
CA ARG A 124 10.61 7.62 -12.40
C ARG A 124 11.95 8.07 -13.01
N GLN A 125 12.99 8.16 -12.20
CA GLN A 125 14.34 8.55 -12.68
C GLN A 125 14.95 7.52 -13.60
N GLN A 126 14.76 6.23 -13.31
CA GLN A 126 15.42 5.14 -14.05
C GLN A 126 14.65 4.73 -15.31
N THR A 127 13.32 4.71 -15.29
CA THR A 127 12.44 4.20 -16.36
C THR A 127 11.60 5.29 -17.04
N GLY A 128 11.57 6.49 -16.49
CA GLY A 128 10.64 7.57 -16.91
C GLY A 128 9.23 7.43 -16.31
N LEU A 129 8.92 6.32 -15.60
CA LEU A 129 7.60 6.03 -15.06
C LEU A 129 7.62 6.00 -13.53
N PRO A 130 6.86 6.85 -12.85
CA PRO A 130 6.61 6.68 -11.42
C PRO A 130 5.72 5.44 -11.20
N ILE A 131 5.78 4.89 -9.99
CA ILE A 131 4.87 3.83 -9.57
C ILE A 131 3.43 4.39 -9.51
N LEU A 132 2.48 3.63 -10.04
CA LEU A 132 1.05 3.90 -9.95
C LEU A 132 0.49 3.22 -8.70
N GLN A 133 0.38 3.98 -7.61
CA GLN A 133 -0.16 3.43 -6.37
C GLN A 133 -1.64 3.11 -6.51
N ALA A 134 -2.02 1.93 -6.02
CA ALA A 134 -3.38 1.43 -6.03
C ALA A 134 -3.76 0.88 -4.65
N TRP A 135 -5.02 1.04 -4.28
CA TRP A 135 -5.55 0.54 -3.03
C TRP A 135 -6.76 -0.35 -3.25
N GLY A 136 -6.84 -1.33 -2.38
CA GLY A 136 -7.96 -2.25 -2.31
C GLY A 136 -7.66 -3.42 -1.39
N MET A 137 -8.62 -4.30 -1.26
CA MET A 137 -8.56 -5.48 -0.40
C MET A 137 -9.40 -6.60 -1.02
N THR A 138 -9.34 -7.80 -0.47
CA THR A 138 -10.13 -8.92 -1.00
C THR A 138 -11.61 -8.57 -1.08
N GLU A 139 -12.12 -7.86 -0.08
CA GLU A 139 -13.51 -7.41 0.02
C GLU A 139 -13.90 -6.36 -1.04
N THR A 140 -12.93 -5.77 -1.74
CA THR A 140 -13.19 -4.79 -2.81
C THR A 140 -12.92 -5.35 -4.23
N SER A 141 -12.73 -6.64 -4.41
CA SER A 141 -12.66 -7.48 -5.64
C SER A 141 -11.47 -7.26 -6.61
N PRO A 142 -10.26 -6.81 -6.29
CA PRO A 142 -9.90 -6.11 -5.07
C PRO A 142 -9.73 -4.60 -5.24
N LEU A 143 -9.67 -4.04 -6.48
CA LEU A 143 -9.26 -2.66 -6.74
C LEU A 143 -10.40 -1.67 -6.42
N ALA A 144 -10.11 -0.66 -5.60
CA ALA A 144 -11.08 0.35 -5.23
C ALA A 144 -10.59 1.80 -5.42
N ALA A 145 -9.27 2.05 -5.41
CA ALA A 145 -8.71 3.36 -5.70
C ALA A 145 -7.40 3.27 -6.48
N VAL A 146 -7.13 4.26 -7.34
CA VAL A 146 -5.91 4.38 -8.14
C VAL A 146 -5.43 5.83 -8.13
N CYS A 147 -4.12 6.02 -7.99
CA CYS A 147 -3.49 7.33 -7.87
C CYS A 147 -3.09 7.92 -9.24
N HIS A 148 -4.07 8.24 -10.06
CA HIS A 148 -3.82 9.12 -11.22
C HIS A 148 -3.75 10.58 -10.78
N LEU A 149 -2.84 11.34 -11.34
CA LEU A 149 -2.79 12.79 -11.19
C LEU A 149 -3.73 13.47 -12.20
N ASP A 150 -4.41 14.51 -11.76
CA ASP A 150 -5.27 15.33 -12.62
C ASP A 150 -4.43 16.19 -13.57
N GLY A 151 -5.05 16.73 -14.61
CA GLY A 151 -4.35 17.53 -15.62
C GLY A 151 -3.62 18.76 -15.05
N ASP A 152 -4.22 19.44 -14.05
CA ASP A 152 -3.58 20.55 -13.34
C ASP A 152 -2.49 20.11 -12.37
N GLN A 153 -2.61 18.92 -11.77
CA GLN A 153 -1.56 18.33 -10.91
C GLN A 153 -0.33 17.90 -11.70
N LEU A 154 -0.49 17.51 -12.95
CA LEU A 154 0.62 17.22 -13.86
C LEU A 154 1.44 18.48 -14.24
N LEU A 155 0.92 19.67 -13.98
CA LEU A 155 1.63 20.94 -14.18
C LEU A 155 2.43 21.39 -12.95
N LEU A 156 2.26 20.73 -11.81
CA LEU A 156 3.04 20.99 -10.61
C LEU A 156 4.51 20.58 -10.80
N ASP A 157 5.37 21.09 -9.93
CA ASP A 157 6.76 20.63 -9.89
C ASP A 157 6.86 19.14 -9.53
N VAL A 158 8.05 18.58 -9.78
CA VAL A 158 8.29 17.14 -9.61
C VAL A 158 8.08 16.67 -8.16
N ASP A 159 8.48 17.49 -7.20
CA ASP A 159 8.37 17.14 -5.77
C ASP A 159 6.92 17.14 -5.32
N ALA A 160 6.13 18.14 -5.68
CA ALA A 160 4.69 18.19 -5.42
C ALA A 160 3.94 17.01 -6.07
N GLN A 161 4.31 16.63 -7.30
CA GLN A 161 3.76 15.44 -7.95
C GLN A 161 4.16 14.16 -7.21
N ALA A 162 5.42 14.05 -6.74
CA ALA A 162 5.89 12.90 -5.99
C ALA A 162 5.12 12.73 -4.67
N ASP A 163 4.84 13.83 -3.97
CA ASP A 163 4.05 13.81 -2.73
C ASP A 163 2.60 13.36 -3.00
N LEU A 164 1.98 13.85 -4.06
CA LEU A 164 0.63 13.41 -4.45
C LEU A 164 0.59 11.91 -4.79
N ARG A 165 1.66 11.34 -5.37
CA ARG A 165 1.75 9.91 -5.71
C ARG A 165 1.93 9.00 -4.50
N THR A 166 2.21 9.52 -3.31
CA THR A 166 2.18 8.73 -2.07
C THR A 166 0.77 8.42 -1.59
N GLN A 167 -0.22 9.14 -2.11
CA GLN A 167 -1.63 8.89 -1.81
C GLN A 167 -2.16 7.71 -2.63
N VAL A 168 -3.29 7.14 -2.23
CA VAL A 168 -3.94 6.07 -3.00
C VAL A 168 -4.85 6.59 -4.11
N GLY A 169 -4.94 7.91 -4.24
CA GLY A 169 -5.70 8.55 -5.29
C GLY A 169 -7.19 8.63 -5.00
N ARG A 170 -8.01 8.62 -6.05
CA ARG A 170 -9.46 8.69 -5.94
C ARG A 170 -10.10 7.31 -5.98
N ILE A 171 -11.27 7.22 -5.32
CA ILE A 171 -12.11 6.03 -5.40
C ILE A 171 -12.54 5.82 -6.86
N MET A 172 -12.56 4.57 -7.30
CA MET A 172 -12.96 4.21 -8.66
C MET A 172 -14.45 4.44 -8.89
N PHE A 173 -14.80 4.80 -10.12
CA PHE A 173 -16.20 4.91 -10.53
C PHE A 173 -16.97 3.62 -10.25
N GLY A 174 -18.11 3.73 -9.56
CA GLY A 174 -18.94 2.58 -9.14
C GLY A 174 -18.68 2.10 -7.72
N VAL A 175 -17.73 2.74 -7.00
CA VAL A 175 -17.54 2.59 -5.57
C VAL A 175 -17.77 3.93 -4.88
N GLU A 176 -18.42 3.91 -3.75
CA GLU A 176 -18.57 5.05 -2.84
C GLU A 176 -17.62 4.89 -1.67
N CYS A 177 -17.11 6.00 -1.13
CA CYS A 177 -16.37 6.01 0.13
C CYS A 177 -16.92 7.08 1.07
N ARG A 178 -16.70 6.85 2.36
CA ARG A 178 -16.83 7.85 3.42
C ARG A 178 -15.74 7.64 4.44
N VAL A 179 -15.38 8.71 5.14
CA VAL A 179 -14.50 8.65 6.31
C VAL A 179 -15.31 9.09 7.50
N VAL A 180 -15.34 8.27 8.54
CA VAL A 180 -16.17 8.50 9.73
C VAL A 180 -15.34 8.53 11.00
N GLU A 181 -15.80 9.25 12.00
CA GLU A 181 -15.21 9.21 13.34
C GLU A 181 -15.21 7.76 13.87
N PRO A 182 -14.12 7.31 14.52
CA PRO A 182 -14.00 5.95 15.02
C PRO A 182 -15.20 5.52 15.89
N GLY A 183 -15.80 4.38 15.54
CA GLY A 183 -16.94 3.81 16.29
C GLY A 183 -18.29 4.50 16.06
N THR A 184 -18.35 5.49 15.15
CA THR A 184 -19.57 6.24 14.83
C THR A 184 -19.97 6.07 13.36
N THR A 185 -21.03 6.78 12.94
CA THR A 185 -21.43 6.97 11.53
C THR A 185 -21.29 8.43 11.10
N THR A 186 -20.72 9.28 11.95
CA THR A 186 -20.53 10.72 11.70
C THR A 186 -19.39 10.89 10.72
N SER A 187 -19.66 11.45 9.55
CA SER A 187 -18.61 11.73 8.55
C SER A 187 -17.73 12.88 9.01
N VAL A 188 -16.42 12.74 8.79
CA VAL A 188 -15.44 13.82 8.97
C VAL A 188 -15.43 14.74 7.74
N ALA A 189 -14.84 15.94 7.89
CA ALA A 189 -14.70 16.87 6.79
C ALA A 189 -13.71 16.33 5.72
N TRP A 190 -13.95 16.67 4.47
CA TRP A 190 -13.05 16.37 3.34
C TRP A 190 -12.11 17.55 3.11
N ASP A 191 -11.27 17.84 4.11
CA ASP A 191 -10.30 18.94 4.13
C ASP A 191 -8.84 18.49 3.91
N GLY A 192 -8.62 17.15 3.77
CA GLY A 192 -7.31 16.55 3.64
C GLY A 192 -6.57 16.34 4.97
N GLU A 193 -7.12 16.82 6.08
CA GLU A 193 -6.51 16.78 7.42
C GLU A 193 -7.33 15.92 8.39
N SER A 194 -8.65 16.15 8.43
CA SER A 194 -9.56 15.39 9.27
C SER A 194 -9.56 13.91 8.92
N SER A 195 -9.23 13.06 9.87
CA SER A 195 -9.06 11.63 9.66
C SER A 195 -10.07 10.78 10.40
N GLY A 196 -10.30 9.58 9.91
CA GLY A 196 -11.22 8.62 10.51
C GLY A 196 -11.16 7.26 9.83
N GLU A 197 -12.09 6.37 10.15
CA GLU A 197 -12.21 5.06 9.52
C GLU A 197 -12.72 5.21 8.07
N LEU A 198 -11.95 4.71 7.12
CA LEU A 198 -12.38 4.61 5.73
C LEU A 198 -13.41 3.49 5.59
N GLN A 199 -14.56 3.81 5.02
CA GLN A 199 -15.61 2.85 4.70
C GLN A 199 -15.96 2.93 3.22
N CYS A 200 -16.24 1.77 2.61
CA CYS A 200 -16.58 1.67 1.19
C CYS A 200 -17.86 0.87 0.98
N ARG A 201 -18.60 1.20 -0.07
CA ARG A 201 -19.67 0.37 -0.64
C ARG A 201 -19.70 0.53 -2.15
N GLY A 202 -20.27 -0.43 -2.87
CA GLY A 202 -20.37 -0.31 -4.32
C GLY A 202 -20.65 -1.62 -5.03
N ASN A 203 -20.64 -1.54 -6.35
CA ASN A 203 -21.13 -2.61 -7.21
C ASN A 203 -20.33 -3.91 -7.15
N TRP A 204 -19.08 -3.85 -6.70
CA TRP A 204 -18.21 -5.02 -6.56
C TRP A 204 -17.60 -5.14 -5.15
N ILE A 205 -18.08 -4.33 -4.21
CA ILE A 205 -17.72 -4.45 -2.80
C ILE A 205 -18.51 -5.63 -2.20
N ALA A 206 -17.83 -6.47 -1.40
CA ALA A 206 -18.49 -7.56 -0.70
C ALA A 206 -19.55 -7.03 0.27
N ALA A 207 -20.70 -7.70 0.33
CA ALA A 207 -21.77 -7.35 1.23
C ALA A 207 -21.68 -8.05 2.60
N THR A 208 -20.95 -9.19 2.65
CA THR A 208 -20.76 -9.98 3.86
C THR A 208 -19.61 -10.98 3.65
N TYR A 209 -19.19 -11.66 4.71
CA TYR A 209 -18.36 -12.86 4.63
C TYR A 209 -19.21 -14.11 4.53
N TYR A 210 -18.65 -15.14 3.88
CA TYR A 210 -19.30 -16.44 3.76
C TYR A 210 -19.25 -17.17 5.10
N ASP A 211 -20.42 -17.54 5.60
CA ASP A 211 -20.60 -18.37 6.80
C ASP A 211 -19.75 -17.89 8.01
N ASP A 212 -19.72 -16.57 8.26
CA ASP A 212 -19.01 -15.97 9.38
C ASP A 212 -19.96 -15.11 10.21
N GLU A 213 -20.29 -15.57 11.43
CA GLU A 213 -21.19 -14.87 12.36
C GLU A 213 -20.68 -13.47 12.75
N ARG A 214 -19.36 -13.24 12.63
CA ARG A 214 -18.71 -11.94 12.92
C ARG A 214 -18.78 -10.96 11.75
N ALA A 215 -19.45 -11.30 10.66
CA ALA A 215 -19.55 -10.43 9.49
C ALA A 215 -20.09 -9.03 9.86
N GLY A 216 -21.03 -8.94 10.82
CA GLY A 216 -21.57 -7.67 11.32
C GLY A 216 -20.54 -6.72 11.95
N GLU A 217 -19.39 -7.20 12.39
CA GLU A 217 -18.29 -6.35 12.87
C GLU A 217 -17.62 -5.58 11.72
N SER A 218 -17.59 -6.17 10.51
CA SER A 218 -16.91 -5.62 9.34
C SER A 218 -17.86 -4.88 8.39
N PHE A 219 -19.16 -4.97 8.59
CA PHE A 219 -20.15 -4.29 7.77
C PHE A 219 -21.13 -3.50 8.66
N THR A 220 -21.46 -2.29 8.25
CA THR A 220 -22.43 -1.46 8.95
C THR A 220 -23.87 -1.87 8.58
N ALA A 221 -24.85 -1.51 9.40
CA ALA A 221 -26.26 -1.82 9.14
C ALA A 221 -26.80 -1.16 7.85
N ASP A 222 -26.18 -0.04 7.42
CA ASP A 222 -26.50 0.68 6.18
C ASP A 222 -25.64 0.24 4.98
N GLY A 223 -24.94 -0.91 5.10
CA GLY A 223 -24.29 -1.62 3.98
C GLY A 223 -22.89 -1.12 3.61
N TRP A 224 -22.16 -0.45 4.52
CA TRP A 224 -20.79 -0.07 4.28
C TRP A 224 -19.82 -1.12 4.83
N LEU A 225 -18.81 -1.44 4.03
CA LEU A 225 -17.65 -2.20 4.47
C LEU A 225 -16.75 -1.30 5.32
N ARG A 226 -16.45 -1.72 6.55
CA ARG A 226 -15.40 -1.16 7.40
C ARG A 226 -14.07 -1.70 6.91
N THR A 227 -13.24 -0.87 6.33
CA THR A 227 -11.98 -1.33 5.73
C THR A 227 -10.90 -1.64 6.77
N GLY A 228 -11.02 -1.03 7.94
CA GLY A 228 -10.01 -1.06 8.99
C GLY A 228 -8.78 -0.21 8.64
N ASP A 229 -8.86 0.61 7.58
CA ASP A 229 -7.87 1.62 7.25
C ASP A 229 -8.33 2.98 7.79
N VAL A 230 -7.40 3.78 8.29
CA VAL A 230 -7.61 5.18 8.70
C VAL A 230 -7.12 6.08 7.59
N ALA A 231 -7.95 7.02 7.20
CA ALA A 231 -7.68 7.89 6.07
C ALA A 231 -8.17 9.34 6.31
N ALA A 232 -7.61 10.27 5.57
CA ALA A 232 -8.16 11.58 5.31
C ALA A 232 -8.52 11.71 3.82
N VAL A 233 -9.52 12.53 3.50
CA VAL A 233 -9.94 12.79 2.12
C VAL A 233 -9.92 14.29 1.88
N ASP A 234 -9.37 14.73 0.77
CA ASP A 234 -9.36 16.14 0.40
C ASP A 234 -10.64 16.56 -0.36
N ALA A 235 -10.81 17.85 -0.58
CA ALA A 235 -11.97 18.41 -1.29
C ALA A 235 -12.11 17.92 -2.76
N ARG A 236 -11.09 17.28 -3.32
CA ARG A 236 -11.10 16.67 -4.67
C ARG A 236 -11.43 15.17 -4.61
N GLY A 237 -11.69 14.61 -3.41
CA GLY A 237 -11.96 13.20 -3.21
C GLY A 237 -10.71 12.31 -3.27
N ARG A 238 -9.51 12.85 -3.07
CA ARG A 238 -8.27 12.07 -3.00
C ARG A 238 -8.09 11.52 -1.60
N ILE A 239 -7.80 10.25 -1.53
CA ILE A 239 -7.66 9.50 -0.28
C ILE A 239 -6.18 9.43 0.07
N ARG A 240 -5.84 9.90 1.26
CA ARG A 240 -4.55 9.69 1.90
C ARG A 240 -4.73 8.69 3.03
N LEU A 241 -4.19 7.48 2.85
CA LEU A 241 -4.15 6.50 3.93
C LEU A 241 -3.09 6.92 4.95
N LEU A 242 -3.49 6.87 6.21
CA LEU A 242 -2.60 7.19 7.33
C LEU A 242 -2.01 5.92 7.93
N ASP A 243 -2.85 4.94 8.23
CA ASP A 243 -2.42 3.64 8.75
C ASP A 243 -3.60 2.66 8.78
N ARG A 244 -3.35 1.46 9.26
CA ARG A 244 -4.38 0.54 9.69
C ARG A 244 -4.79 0.80 11.14
N THR A 245 -6.07 0.70 11.46
CA THR A 245 -6.59 0.88 12.83
C THR A 245 -5.83 0.04 13.88
N LYS A 246 -5.37 -1.16 13.48
CA LYS A 246 -4.61 -2.08 14.33
C LYS A 246 -3.10 -1.80 14.39
N ASP A 247 -2.58 -0.97 13.50
CA ASP A 247 -1.16 -0.66 13.37
C ASP A 247 -0.86 0.79 13.80
N LEU A 248 -1.89 1.64 13.92
CA LEU A 248 -1.81 2.95 14.55
C LEU A 248 -1.34 2.81 16.00
N ILE A 249 -0.36 3.61 16.38
CA ILE A 249 0.25 3.58 17.70
C ILE A 249 -0.45 4.60 18.59
N LYS A 250 -1.03 4.11 19.70
CA LYS A 250 -1.81 4.93 20.64
C LYS A 250 -0.90 5.50 21.71
N SER A 251 -0.45 6.73 21.54
CA SER A 251 0.50 7.37 22.45
C SER A 251 -0.13 8.56 23.17
N GLY A 252 -0.45 8.40 24.44
CA GLY A 252 -0.91 9.51 25.31
C GLY A 252 -2.21 10.19 24.87
N GLY A 253 -3.08 9.48 24.14
CA GLY A 253 -4.31 10.03 23.58
C GLY A 253 -4.21 10.49 22.13
N GLU A 254 -2.99 10.58 21.61
CA GLU A 254 -2.71 10.90 20.20
C GLU A 254 -2.44 9.63 19.38
N TRP A 255 -2.60 9.74 18.06
CA TRP A 255 -2.36 8.67 17.14
C TRP A 255 -1.09 8.93 16.33
N ILE A 256 -0.16 7.97 16.35
CA ILE A 256 1.08 8.02 15.55
C ILE A 256 0.93 7.06 14.38
N SER A 257 1.12 7.57 13.16
CA SER A 257 1.17 6.75 11.96
C SER A 257 2.50 6.02 11.87
N SER A 258 2.44 4.69 11.92
CA SER A 258 3.61 3.86 11.71
C SER A 258 4.11 3.95 10.26
N VAL A 259 3.21 4.15 9.30
CA VAL A 259 3.51 4.27 7.86
C VAL A 259 4.28 5.57 7.56
N GLU A 260 3.93 6.67 8.21
CA GLU A 260 4.65 7.95 8.06
C GLU A 260 6.12 7.80 8.45
N ILE A 261 6.38 7.22 9.62
CA ILE A 261 7.74 6.98 10.11
C ILE A 261 8.50 6.01 9.19
N GLU A 262 7.85 4.94 8.72
CA GLU A 262 8.42 3.97 7.78
C GLU A 262 8.85 4.62 6.46
N ASN A 263 8.01 5.50 5.90
CA ASN A 263 8.32 6.22 4.67
C ASN A 263 9.54 7.13 4.83
N GLU A 264 9.64 7.86 5.94
CA GLU A 264 10.81 8.68 6.25
C GLU A 264 12.07 7.83 6.40
N LEU A 265 11.99 6.73 7.15
CA LEU A 265 13.12 5.82 7.32
C LEU A 265 13.60 5.24 5.98
N MET A 266 12.68 4.78 5.14
CA MET A 266 13.02 4.18 3.83
C MET A 266 13.48 5.21 2.79
N ALA A 267 13.40 6.51 3.06
CA ALA A 267 14.05 7.54 2.26
C ALA A 267 15.55 7.68 2.55
N HIS A 268 16.05 7.13 3.67
CA HIS A 268 17.46 7.20 4.03
C HIS A 268 18.31 6.22 3.21
N PRO A 269 19.42 6.65 2.56
CA PRO A 269 20.18 5.82 1.61
C PRO A 269 20.85 4.58 2.24
N LYS A 270 21.01 4.53 3.56
CA LYS A 270 21.57 3.37 4.27
C LYS A 270 20.49 2.40 4.78
N ILE A 271 19.21 2.70 4.62
CA ILE A 271 18.10 1.87 5.11
C ILE A 271 17.44 1.16 3.93
N ARG A 272 17.43 -0.17 3.96
CA ARG A 272 16.82 -1.01 2.94
C ARG A 272 15.35 -1.27 3.20
N GLU A 273 15.00 -1.61 4.46
CA GLU A 273 13.63 -1.88 4.88
C GLU A 273 13.41 -1.29 6.27
N ALA A 274 12.21 -0.79 6.53
CA ALA A 274 11.79 -0.35 7.85
C ALA A 274 10.36 -0.77 8.13
N ALA A 275 10.08 -1.16 9.37
CA ALA A 275 8.74 -1.36 9.89
C ALA A 275 8.65 -0.80 11.31
N VAL A 276 7.56 -0.11 11.62
CA VAL A 276 7.36 0.51 12.92
C VAL A 276 6.16 -0.12 13.61
N ILE A 277 6.33 -0.50 14.87
CA ILE A 277 5.29 -1.12 15.69
C ILE A 277 5.10 -0.35 16.99
N GLY A 278 3.88 -0.38 17.52
CA GLY A 278 3.63 0.04 18.89
C GLY A 278 4.08 -1.03 19.88
N VAL A 279 4.85 -0.63 20.88
CA VAL A 279 5.17 -1.45 22.06
C VAL A 279 4.60 -0.80 23.32
N SER A 280 4.26 -1.65 24.30
CA SER A 280 3.61 -1.20 25.53
C SER A 280 4.49 -0.20 26.31
N HIS A 281 3.84 0.88 26.79
CA HIS A 281 4.51 1.88 27.63
C HIS A 281 3.61 2.26 28.82
N PRO A 282 4.10 2.24 30.08
CA PRO A 282 3.26 2.38 31.27
C PRO A 282 2.56 3.75 31.37
N LYS A 283 3.16 4.80 30.82
CA LYS A 283 2.62 6.18 30.87
C LYS A 283 1.80 6.52 29.62
N TRP A 284 2.21 6.06 28.44
CA TRP A 284 1.69 6.52 27.17
C TRP A 284 0.78 5.49 26.47
N SER A 285 0.53 4.34 27.09
CA SER A 285 -0.14 3.17 26.52
C SER A 285 0.78 2.44 25.52
N GLU A 286 1.18 3.11 24.46
CA GLU A 286 2.13 2.58 23.46
C GLU A 286 3.13 3.65 23.06
N ARG A 287 4.33 3.20 22.63
CA ARG A 287 5.32 4.05 21.96
C ARG A 287 5.88 3.34 20.74
N PRO A 288 6.32 4.10 19.73
CA PRO A 288 6.87 3.52 18.52
C PRO A 288 8.24 2.86 18.77
N LEU A 289 8.39 1.65 18.23
CA LEU A 289 9.67 0.94 18.08
C LEU A 289 9.94 0.80 16.59
N ALA A 290 11.07 1.36 16.11
CA ALA A 290 11.49 1.21 14.73
C ALA A 290 12.34 -0.05 14.54
N CYS A 291 11.90 -0.95 13.66
CA CYS A 291 12.64 -2.15 13.24
C CYS A 291 13.27 -1.86 11.88
N VAL A 292 14.59 -1.74 11.82
CA VAL A 292 15.32 -1.24 10.66
C VAL A 292 16.25 -2.31 10.10
N VAL A 293 16.25 -2.46 8.78
CA VAL A 293 17.20 -3.27 8.02
C VAL A 293 18.10 -2.34 7.24
N LEU A 294 19.40 -2.41 7.48
CA LEU A 294 20.37 -1.59 6.78
C LEU A 294 20.71 -2.16 5.39
N GLU A 295 21.16 -1.30 4.52
CA GLU A 295 21.79 -1.71 3.27
C GLU A 295 23.07 -2.51 3.55
N LYS A 296 23.47 -3.35 2.57
CA LYS A 296 24.66 -4.17 2.68
C LYS A 296 25.87 -3.28 2.96
N ASP A 297 26.67 -3.67 3.95
CA ASP A 297 27.89 -2.97 4.40
C ASP A 297 27.64 -1.56 4.99
N ALA A 298 26.37 -1.15 5.16
CA ALA A 298 26.05 0.09 5.85
C ALA A 298 26.04 -0.12 7.38
N THR A 299 26.39 0.94 8.10
CA THR A 299 26.34 0.99 9.55
C THR A 299 25.64 2.24 10.00
N MET A 300 24.80 2.13 11.03
CA MET A 300 24.14 3.23 11.74
C MET A 300 23.94 2.86 13.19
N THR A 301 23.89 3.86 14.03
CA THR A 301 23.47 3.74 15.44
C THR A 301 21.99 4.11 15.56
N PRO A 302 21.30 3.68 16.64
CA PRO A 302 19.93 4.14 16.93
C PRO A 302 19.82 5.67 16.99
N ALA A 303 20.82 6.34 17.59
CA ALA A 303 20.85 7.80 17.68
C ALA A 303 20.89 8.48 16.32
N GLU A 304 21.73 8.01 15.38
CA GLU A 304 21.77 8.53 14.01
C GLU A 304 20.45 8.38 13.27
N VAL A 305 19.71 7.29 13.51
CA VAL A 305 18.37 7.09 12.94
C VAL A 305 17.37 8.08 13.51
N LEU A 306 17.37 8.29 14.83
CA LEU A 306 16.48 9.26 15.49
C LEU A 306 16.82 10.71 15.10
N ASP A 307 18.10 11.05 14.99
CA ASP A 307 18.55 12.37 14.55
C ASP A 307 18.12 12.66 13.10
N TYR A 308 18.10 11.63 12.24
CA TYR A 308 17.61 11.75 10.88
C TYR A 308 16.09 12.03 10.81
N LEU A 309 15.29 11.43 11.70
CA LEU A 309 13.83 11.63 11.75
C LEU A 309 13.42 12.95 12.41
N ALA A 310 14.26 13.50 13.30
CA ALA A 310 13.91 14.67 14.12
C ALA A 310 13.52 15.94 13.34
N PRO A 311 14.05 16.24 12.14
CA PRO A 311 13.64 17.40 11.36
C PRO A 311 12.24 17.28 10.71
N THR A 312 11.77 16.07 10.45
CA THR A 312 10.54 15.80 9.69
C THR A 312 9.36 15.42 10.58
N LEU A 313 9.63 14.83 11.75
CA LEU A 313 8.60 14.37 12.68
C LEU A 313 8.54 15.23 13.95
N ALA A 314 7.33 15.42 14.47
CA ALA A 314 7.17 16.05 15.78
C ALA A 314 7.80 15.17 16.87
N LYS A 315 8.36 15.80 17.91
CA LYS A 315 9.09 15.10 18.97
C LYS A 315 8.30 13.95 19.61
N TRP A 316 7.00 14.08 19.71
CA TRP A 316 6.13 13.05 20.30
C TRP A 316 5.85 11.88 19.38
N GLN A 317 6.09 12.03 18.05
CA GLN A 317 5.96 10.98 17.02
C GLN A 317 7.24 10.14 16.88
N LEU A 318 8.39 10.66 17.32
CA LEU A 318 9.67 9.95 17.20
C LEU A 318 9.61 8.59 17.91
N PRO A 319 10.23 7.55 17.32
CA PRO A 319 10.41 6.28 17.99
C PRO A 319 11.18 6.45 19.31
N ASP A 320 10.78 5.69 20.32
CA ASP A 320 11.47 5.66 21.61
C ASP A 320 12.74 4.80 21.53
N ASP A 321 12.80 3.89 20.55
CA ASP A 321 13.99 3.10 20.27
C ASP A 321 14.04 2.60 18.83
N VAL A 322 15.23 2.15 18.41
CA VAL A 322 15.51 1.58 17.09
C VAL A 322 16.24 0.25 17.26
N VAL A 323 15.70 -0.80 16.68
CA VAL A 323 16.33 -2.11 16.64
C VAL A 323 16.72 -2.47 15.21
N PHE A 324 17.97 -2.91 15.03
CA PHE A 324 18.44 -3.41 13.75
C PHE A 324 18.14 -4.90 13.65
N ILE A 325 17.55 -5.30 12.53
CA ILE A 325 17.16 -6.69 12.23
C ILE A 325 17.69 -7.09 10.86
N ASP A 326 17.86 -8.39 10.61
CA ASP A 326 18.37 -8.90 9.34
C ASP A 326 17.36 -8.72 8.20
N GLU A 327 16.07 -8.91 8.50
CA GLU A 327 14.96 -8.72 7.55
C GLU A 327 13.66 -8.33 8.27
N VAL A 328 12.79 -7.59 7.60
CA VAL A 328 11.41 -7.42 8.04
C VAL A 328 10.63 -8.68 7.65
N PRO A 329 9.95 -9.37 8.60
CA PRO A 329 9.14 -10.55 8.28
C PRO A 329 8.09 -10.23 7.22
N LYS A 330 7.90 -11.16 6.27
CA LYS A 330 6.96 -11.00 5.16
C LYS A 330 5.85 -12.05 5.20
N THR A 331 4.68 -11.68 4.71
CA THR A 331 3.59 -12.61 4.45
C THR A 331 3.87 -13.44 3.21
N SER A 332 3.07 -14.49 2.96
CA SER A 332 3.16 -15.32 1.73
C SER A 332 2.98 -14.54 0.42
N VAL A 333 2.48 -13.33 0.48
CA VAL A 333 2.30 -12.43 -0.68
C VAL A 333 3.30 -11.27 -0.69
N GLY A 334 4.37 -11.35 0.10
CA GLY A 334 5.47 -10.39 0.11
C GLY A 334 5.23 -9.09 0.89
N LYS A 335 4.12 -8.94 1.63
CA LYS A 335 3.84 -7.75 2.46
C LYS A 335 4.56 -7.86 3.80
N PHE A 336 5.03 -6.75 4.35
CA PHE A 336 5.58 -6.69 5.70
C PHE A 336 4.57 -7.17 6.76
N SER A 337 5.03 -8.00 7.68
CA SER A 337 4.21 -8.57 8.76
C SER A 337 4.48 -7.89 10.10
N LYS A 338 3.85 -6.75 10.34
CA LYS A 338 3.92 -6.08 11.66
C LYS A 338 3.41 -6.96 12.80
N LYS A 339 2.46 -7.88 12.51
CA LYS A 339 2.02 -8.87 13.50
C LYS A 339 3.18 -9.71 14.02
N THR A 340 3.98 -10.27 13.12
CA THR A 340 5.14 -11.09 13.48
C THR A 340 6.16 -10.28 14.27
N LEU A 341 6.36 -9.00 13.94
CA LEU A 341 7.23 -8.12 14.71
C LEU A 341 6.66 -7.86 16.11
N ARG A 342 5.37 -7.55 16.24
CA ARG A 342 4.74 -7.38 17.56
C ARG A 342 4.84 -8.65 18.42
N ASP A 343 4.63 -9.82 17.82
CA ASP A 343 4.78 -11.10 18.53
C ASP A 343 6.26 -11.30 18.97
N ARG A 344 7.24 -10.93 18.12
CA ARG A 344 8.68 -11.03 18.43
C ARG A 344 9.13 -10.07 19.54
N PHE A 345 8.57 -8.87 19.58
CA PHE A 345 8.93 -7.80 20.51
C PHE A 345 7.88 -7.55 21.60
N ALA A 346 7.04 -8.58 21.91
CA ALA A 346 5.94 -8.45 22.89
C ALA A 346 6.44 -8.03 24.29
N ASP A 347 7.61 -8.53 24.71
CA ASP A 347 8.23 -8.25 26.01
C ASP A 347 9.35 -7.21 25.92
N TYR A 348 9.40 -6.43 24.84
CA TYR A 348 10.46 -5.43 24.64
C TYR A 348 10.34 -4.31 25.67
N GLN A 349 11.46 -3.99 26.34
CA GLN A 349 11.54 -2.90 27.29
C GLN A 349 12.17 -1.69 26.61
N LEU A 350 11.41 -0.61 26.50
CA LEU A 350 11.90 0.65 25.94
C LEU A 350 12.89 1.31 26.90
N PRO A 351 13.96 1.96 26.39
CA PRO A 351 14.94 2.68 27.23
C PRO A 351 14.31 3.85 28.01
N THR A 352 13.12 4.29 27.62
CA THR A 352 12.38 5.39 28.24
C THR A 352 11.50 4.97 29.41
N VAL A 353 11.48 3.69 29.75
CA VAL A 353 10.67 3.11 30.87
C VAL A 353 11.50 2.94 32.13
#